data_20fe2634ff8e8d0485692199c99c12bd
#
_entry.id   20fe2634ff8e8d0485692199c99c12bd
#
_cell.length_a   1.000
_cell.length_b   1.000
_cell.length_c   1.000
_cell.angle_alpha   90.00
_cell.angle_beta   90.00
_cell.angle_gamma   90.00
#
_symmetry.space_group_name_H-M   'P 1'
#
loop_
_entity.id
_entity.type
_entity.pdbx_description
1 polymer ?
#
loop_
_entity_poly.entity_id
_entity_poly.type
_entity_poly.pdbx_seq_one_letter_code
_entity_poly.pdbx_strand_id
1 'polypeptide(L)'
;HLQVDGIINVPEYFHTGLIFSRRFVFLSPYVQAHVQQVAQDLWKKYRLAVIAWASATESIINIETGKPQIWEPRRQIIPIQTQLRQYFKSDEYVGIAQRVQQEKVFTLDEEKLREALSKMEQAPFQF
;
A
#
# COMPACT_ATOMS: atom_id res chain seq x y z
N HIS A 1 21.27 11.65 26.12
CA HIS A 1 20.76 10.93 24.96
C HIS A 1 19.43 11.49 24.50
N LEU A 2 19.11 11.24 23.27
CA LEU A 2 17.86 11.70 22.67
C LEU A 2 16.72 10.72 22.97
N GLN A 3 15.61 11.26 23.45
CA GLN A 3 14.38 10.50 23.52
C GLN A 3 13.59 10.77 22.24
N VAL A 4 13.24 9.71 21.54
CA VAL A 4 12.50 9.79 20.28
C VAL A 4 11.18 9.06 20.44
N ASP A 5 10.07 9.73 20.12
CA ASP A 5 8.73 9.13 20.18
C ASP A 5 8.52 8.10 19.09
N GLY A 6 9.09 8.35 17.91
CA GLY A 6 8.99 7.46 16.77
C GLY A 6 9.81 7.98 15.59
N ILE A 7 9.85 7.19 14.53
CA ILE A 7 10.53 7.52 13.27
C ILE A 7 9.47 7.64 12.19
N ILE A 8 9.43 8.78 11.50
CA ILE A 8 8.43 9.07 10.48
C ILE A 8 9.04 8.92 9.09
N ASN A 9 8.29 8.32 8.18
CA ASN A 9 8.60 8.21 6.76
C ASN A 9 7.39 8.66 5.95
N VAL A 10 7.65 9.30 4.80
CA VAL A 10 6.59 9.68 3.85
C VAL A 10 6.94 9.04 2.51
N PRO A 11 6.43 7.83 2.23
CA PRO A 11 6.78 7.16 0.98
C PRO A 11 6.16 7.88 -0.21
N GLU A 12 7.01 8.31 -1.13
CA GLU A 12 6.59 9.01 -2.34
C GLU A 12 5.84 8.08 -3.29
N TYR A 13 6.27 6.81 -3.34
CA TYR A 13 5.68 5.80 -4.23
C TYR A 13 4.94 4.74 -3.44
N PHE A 14 3.87 4.20 -4.02
CA PHE A 14 3.06 3.17 -3.39
C PHE A 14 3.89 1.94 -2.98
N HIS A 15 4.75 1.45 -3.86
CA HIS A 15 5.56 0.26 -3.58
C HIS A 15 6.53 0.47 -2.42
N THR A 16 7.05 1.69 -2.24
CA THR A 16 7.90 2.02 -1.11
C THR A 16 7.11 1.93 0.20
N GLY A 17 5.89 2.49 0.21
CA GLY A 17 5.00 2.37 1.36
C GLY A 17 4.65 0.92 1.67
N LEU A 18 4.43 0.12 0.65
CA LEU A 18 4.13 -1.30 0.79
C LEU A 18 5.31 -2.08 1.39
N ILE A 19 6.52 -1.85 0.91
CA ILE A 19 7.74 -2.49 1.45
C ILE A 19 7.92 -2.14 2.92
N PHE A 20 7.82 -0.86 3.26
CA PHE A 20 8.06 -0.39 4.62
C PHE A 20 6.91 -0.71 5.57
N SER A 21 5.74 -1.14 5.07
CA SER A 21 4.61 -1.52 5.91
C SER A 21 4.90 -2.69 6.85
N ARG A 22 5.99 -3.41 6.64
CA ARG A 22 6.44 -4.47 7.55
C ARG A 22 6.93 -3.93 8.89
N ARG A 23 7.46 -2.70 8.92
CA ARG A 23 8.00 -2.07 10.14
C ARG A 23 7.31 -0.77 10.48
N PHE A 24 6.90 -0.01 9.47
CA PHE A 24 6.14 1.22 9.63
C PHE A 24 4.65 0.92 9.60
N VAL A 25 3.89 1.68 10.35
CA VAL A 25 2.43 1.67 10.28
C VAL A 25 1.98 3.06 9.84
N PHE A 26 0.97 3.12 8.99
CA PHE A 26 0.43 4.42 8.56
C PHE A 26 -0.30 5.10 9.71
N LEU A 27 -0.16 6.43 9.82
CA LEU A 27 -0.86 7.19 10.86
C LEU A 27 -2.37 7.07 10.72
N SER A 28 -2.89 7.06 9.50
CA SER A 28 -4.30 6.84 9.24
C SER A 28 -4.61 5.34 9.18
N PRO A 29 -5.56 4.84 9.99
CA PRO A 29 -5.99 3.44 9.90
C PRO A 29 -6.67 3.12 8.58
N TYR A 30 -7.24 4.11 7.90
CA TYR A 30 -7.85 3.92 6.57
C TYR A 30 -6.80 3.71 5.50
N VAL A 31 -5.70 4.47 5.54
CA VAL A 31 -4.56 4.26 4.64
C VAL A 31 -3.91 2.92 4.90
N GLN A 32 -3.74 2.56 6.17
CA GLN A 32 -3.22 1.25 6.57
C GLN A 32 -4.07 0.12 5.99
N ALA A 33 -5.39 0.22 6.10
CA ALA A 33 -6.33 -0.75 5.56
C ALA A 33 -6.23 -0.85 4.03
N HIS A 34 -6.12 0.29 3.35
CA HIS A 34 -5.97 0.35 1.89
C HIS A 34 -4.71 -0.40 1.43
N VAL A 35 -3.57 -0.12 2.04
CA VAL A 35 -2.30 -0.76 1.69
C VAL A 35 -2.36 -2.26 1.99
N GLN A 36 -2.91 -2.65 3.12
CA GLN A 36 -3.09 -4.07 3.47
C GLN A 36 -4.00 -4.79 2.48
N GLN A 37 -5.06 -4.13 2.02
CA GLN A 37 -5.99 -4.69 1.05
C GLN A 37 -5.31 -4.94 -0.30
N VAL A 38 -4.53 -3.98 -0.79
CA VAL A 38 -3.77 -4.18 -2.04
C VAL A 38 -2.77 -5.32 -1.89
N ALA A 39 -2.07 -5.39 -0.75
CA ALA A 39 -1.13 -6.47 -0.48
C ALA A 39 -1.84 -7.83 -0.47
N GLN A 40 -2.97 -7.91 0.21
CA GLN A 40 -3.77 -9.14 0.27
C GLN A 40 -4.23 -9.59 -1.11
N ASP A 41 -4.69 -8.65 -1.94
CA ASP A 41 -5.30 -8.96 -3.23
C ASP A 41 -4.25 -9.26 -4.31
N LEU A 42 -3.10 -8.61 -4.28
CA LEU A 42 -2.15 -8.62 -5.40
C LEU A 42 -0.77 -9.19 -5.06
N TRP A 43 -0.24 -8.99 -3.85
CA TRP A 43 1.16 -9.33 -3.56
C TRP A 43 1.42 -10.83 -3.52
N LYS A 44 0.42 -11.63 -3.28
CA LYS A 44 0.56 -13.10 -3.34
C LYS A 44 0.58 -13.61 -4.78
N LYS A 45 -0.08 -12.90 -5.69
CA LYS A 45 -0.21 -13.29 -7.09
C LYS A 45 0.89 -12.68 -7.96
N TYR A 46 1.30 -11.45 -7.66
CA TYR A 46 2.26 -10.70 -8.46
C TYR A 46 3.48 -10.33 -7.65
N ARG A 47 4.62 -10.24 -8.34
CA ARG A 47 5.87 -9.75 -7.74
C ARG A 47 5.75 -8.26 -7.43
N LEU A 48 6.54 -7.81 -6.45
CA LEU A 48 6.56 -6.41 -6.04
C LEU A 48 6.87 -5.47 -7.22
N ALA A 49 7.80 -5.84 -8.10
CA ALA A 49 8.11 -5.02 -9.27
C ALA A 49 6.90 -4.81 -10.18
N VAL A 50 6.07 -5.83 -10.36
CA VAL A 50 4.83 -5.74 -11.14
C VAL A 50 3.85 -4.79 -10.48
N ILE A 51 3.68 -4.90 -9.16
CA ILE A 51 2.79 -4.02 -8.38
C ILE A 51 3.27 -2.57 -8.48
N ALA A 52 4.59 -2.34 -8.40
CA ALA A 52 5.17 -1.01 -8.51
C ALA A 52 4.83 -0.35 -9.85
N TRP A 53 5.05 -1.06 -10.95
CA TRP A 53 4.72 -0.56 -12.28
C TRP A 53 3.22 -0.42 -12.48
N ALA A 54 2.43 -1.36 -11.96
CA ALA A 54 0.97 -1.28 -12.03
C ALA A 54 0.43 -0.05 -11.31
N SER A 55 0.97 0.28 -10.14
CA SER A 55 0.59 1.50 -9.43
C SER A 55 0.98 2.76 -10.21
N ALA A 56 2.19 2.80 -10.75
CA ALA A 56 2.69 3.94 -11.51
C ALA A 56 1.91 4.19 -12.81
N THR A 57 1.38 3.15 -13.43
CA THR A 57 0.62 3.23 -14.68
C THR A 57 -0.89 3.24 -14.48
N GLU A 58 -1.35 3.33 -13.22
CA GLU A 58 -2.77 3.31 -12.87
C GLU A 58 -3.48 2.03 -13.33
N SER A 59 -2.77 0.91 -13.28
CA SER A 59 -3.28 -0.41 -13.70
C SER A 59 -3.82 -1.25 -12.55
N ILE A 60 -3.77 -0.77 -11.31
CA ILE A 60 -4.45 -1.39 -10.17
C ILE A 60 -5.86 -0.82 -10.11
N ILE A 61 -6.85 -1.66 -10.33
CA ILE A 61 -8.23 -1.24 -10.52
C ILE A 61 -9.08 -1.70 -9.34
N ASN A 62 -9.92 -0.79 -8.82
CA ASN A 62 -10.95 -1.15 -7.86
C ASN A 62 -12.07 -1.88 -8.62
N ILE A 63 -12.34 -3.11 -8.23
CA ILE A 63 -13.31 -3.99 -8.92
C ILE A 63 -14.72 -3.39 -8.90
N GLU A 64 -15.09 -2.79 -7.77
CA GLU A 64 -16.43 -2.25 -7.57
C GLU A 64 -16.69 -1.01 -8.40
N THR A 65 -15.72 -0.09 -8.43
CA THR A 65 -15.89 1.22 -9.10
C THR A 65 -15.36 1.24 -10.51
N GLY A 66 -14.50 0.29 -10.89
CA GLY A 66 -13.79 0.29 -12.17
C GLY A 66 -12.72 1.37 -12.29
N LYS A 67 -12.44 2.10 -11.22
CA LYS A 67 -11.49 3.21 -11.22
C LYS A 67 -10.12 2.74 -10.76
N PRO A 68 -9.03 3.37 -11.28
CA PRO A 68 -7.68 3.03 -10.82
C PRO A 68 -7.44 3.52 -9.41
N GLN A 69 -6.64 2.74 -8.69
CA GLN A 69 -6.08 3.13 -7.40
C GLN A 69 -5.03 4.22 -7.65
N ILE A 70 -5.10 5.31 -6.90
CA ILE A 70 -4.15 6.40 -7.00
C ILE A 70 -3.44 6.53 -5.66
N TRP A 71 -2.11 6.59 -5.69
CA TRP A 71 -1.31 6.76 -4.49
C TRP A 71 -1.05 8.25 -4.22
N GLU A 72 -1.39 8.67 -3.02
CA GLU A 72 -0.97 9.95 -2.48
C GLU A 72 0.00 9.69 -1.33
N PRO A 73 1.15 10.37 -1.27
CA PRO A 73 2.09 10.19 -0.16
C PRO A 73 1.43 10.43 1.19
N ARG A 74 1.60 9.48 2.10
CA ARG A 74 1.02 9.51 3.44
C ARG A 74 2.08 9.14 4.46
N ARG A 75 1.96 9.67 5.67
CA ARG A 75 2.94 9.42 6.73
C ARG A 75 2.77 8.02 7.31
N GLN A 76 3.90 7.34 7.45
CA GLN A 76 4.02 6.11 8.24
C GLN A 76 5.01 6.34 9.38
N ILE A 77 4.89 5.56 10.44
CA ILE A 77 5.70 5.70 11.64
C ILE A 77 6.16 4.33 12.15
N ILE A 78 7.39 4.27 12.67
CA ILE A 78 7.78 3.23 13.62
C ILE A 78 7.57 3.83 15.00
N PRO A 79 6.56 3.41 15.75
CA PRO A 79 6.30 3.96 17.07
C PRO A 79 7.31 3.39 18.08
N ILE A 80 8.02 4.25 18.79
CA ILE A 80 9.01 3.87 19.80
C ILE A 80 8.45 4.09 21.20
N GLN A 81 7.80 5.21 21.43
CA GLN A 81 7.21 5.55 22.69
C GLN A 81 6.03 4.62 23.01
N THR A 82 5.94 4.16 24.26
CA THR A 82 4.99 3.12 24.67
C THR A 82 3.52 3.48 24.38
N GLN A 83 3.11 4.72 24.63
CA GLN A 83 1.73 5.16 24.37
C GLN A 83 1.40 5.13 22.90
N LEU A 84 2.35 5.51 22.03
CA LEU A 84 2.16 5.41 20.58
C LEU A 84 2.03 3.96 20.11
N ARG A 85 2.87 3.06 20.66
CA ARG A 85 2.76 1.62 20.36
C ARG A 85 1.40 1.07 20.75
N GLN A 86 0.89 1.47 21.91
CA GLN A 86 -0.41 1.04 22.39
C GLN A 86 -1.54 1.56 21.49
N TYR A 87 -1.45 2.80 21.02
CA TYR A 87 -2.44 3.36 20.11
C TYR A 87 -2.54 2.53 18.82
N PHE A 88 -1.42 2.19 18.18
CA PHE A 88 -1.43 1.44 16.93
C PHE A 88 -1.83 -0.03 17.10
N LYS A 89 -1.86 -0.53 18.33
CA LYS A 89 -2.38 -1.86 18.68
C LYS A 89 -3.78 -1.80 19.28
N SER A 90 -4.33 -0.60 19.47
CA SER A 90 -5.64 -0.42 20.10
C SER A 90 -6.77 -0.92 19.21
N ASP A 91 -7.90 -1.26 19.84
CA ASP A 91 -9.11 -1.64 19.12
C ASP A 91 -9.62 -0.49 18.24
N GLU A 92 -9.39 0.76 18.65
CA GLU A 92 -9.74 1.93 17.86
C GLU A 92 -9.03 1.94 16.51
N TYR A 93 -7.70 1.77 16.49
CA TYR A 93 -6.91 1.78 15.27
C TYR A 93 -7.08 0.48 14.46
N VAL A 94 -6.82 -0.66 15.10
CA VAL A 94 -6.87 -1.98 14.46
C VAL A 94 -8.30 -2.31 14.03
N GLY A 95 -9.28 -1.93 14.84
CA GLY A 95 -10.69 -2.18 14.54
C GLY A 95 -11.15 -1.45 13.28
N ILE A 96 -10.72 -0.20 13.06
CA ILE A 96 -11.02 0.52 11.83
C ILE A 96 -10.37 -0.18 10.63
N ALA A 97 -9.09 -0.52 10.73
CA ALA A 97 -8.36 -1.18 9.66
C ALA A 97 -9.02 -2.52 9.28
N GLN A 98 -9.46 -3.30 10.26
CA GLN A 98 -10.13 -4.59 10.01
C GLN A 98 -11.52 -4.43 9.42
N ARG A 99 -12.30 -3.43 9.89
CA ARG A 99 -13.67 -3.23 9.43
C ARG A 99 -13.78 -2.80 7.98
N VAL A 100 -12.78 -2.08 7.46
CA VAL A 100 -12.79 -1.67 6.05
C VAL A 100 -12.17 -2.71 5.14
N GLN A 101 -11.55 -3.75 5.71
CA GLN A 101 -10.95 -4.81 4.93
C GLN A 101 -12.04 -5.74 4.37
N GLN A 102 -11.95 -6.05 3.08
CA GLN A 102 -12.93 -6.86 2.37
C GLN A 102 -12.26 -8.10 1.78
N GLU A 103 -13.08 -9.02 1.24
CA GLU A 103 -12.57 -10.25 0.66
C GLU A 103 -11.65 -9.97 -0.54
N LYS A 104 -12.10 -9.15 -1.48
CA LYS A 104 -11.30 -8.71 -2.61
C LYS A 104 -11.82 -7.38 -3.14
N VAL A 105 -10.93 -6.39 -3.25
CA VAL A 105 -11.27 -5.03 -3.71
C VAL A 105 -10.52 -4.67 -4.99
N PHE A 106 -9.27 -5.13 -5.12
CA PHE A 106 -8.39 -4.70 -6.21
C PHE A 106 -8.02 -5.84 -7.13
N THR A 107 -7.93 -5.52 -8.40
CA THR A 107 -7.38 -6.39 -9.43
C THR A 107 -6.37 -5.62 -10.26
N LEU A 108 -5.51 -6.32 -10.96
CA LEU A 108 -4.53 -5.72 -11.84
C LEU A 108 -4.99 -5.88 -13.30
N ASP A 109 -5.08 -4.77 -14.01
CA ASP A 109 -5.37 -4.76 -15.43
C ASP A 109 -4.07 -5.04 -16.20
N GLU A 110 -3.82 -6.31 -16.47
CA GLU A 110 -2.58 -6.77 -17.11
C GLU A 110 -2.41 -6.21 -18.51
N GLU A 111 -3.49 -6.09 -19.26
CA GLU A 111 -3.46 -5.55 -20.63
C GLU A 111 -3.06 -4.06 -20.61
N LYS A 112 -3.66 -3.28 -19.72
CA LYS A 112 -3.31 -1.87 -19.55
C LYS A 112 -1.85 -1.72 -19.14
N LEU A 113 -1.37 -2.57 -18.23
CA LEU A 113 0.03 -2.53 -17.80
C LEU A 113 0.98 -2.85 -18.94
N ARG A 114 0.71 -3.91 -19.71
CA ARG A 114 1.54 -4.27 -20.86
C ARG A 114 1.59 -3.15 -21.90
N GLU A 115 0.46 -2.55 -22.18
CA GLU A 115 0.36 -1.44 -23.13
C GLU A 115 1.16 -0.23 -22.65
N ALA A 116 1.05 0.13 -21.38
CA ALA A 116 1.80 1.23 -20.80
C ALA A 116 3.30 0.99 -20.82
N LEU A 117 3.75 -0.22 -20.48
CA LEU A 117 5.17 -0.60 -20.52
C LEU A 117 5.72 -0.59 -21.94
N SER A 118 4.92 -1.03 -22.91
CA SER A 118 5.30 -1.01 -24.32
C SER A 118 5.52 0.43 -24.81
N LYS A 119 4.65 1.37 -24.43
CA LYS A 119 4.80 2.79 -24.77
C LYS A 119 6.04 3.43 -24.13
N MET A 120 6.47 2.92 -22.99
CA MET A 120 7.65 3.40 -22.28
C MET A 120 8.94 2.69 -22.71
N GLU A 121 8.85 1.83 -23.74
CA GLU A 121 9.98 1.02 -24.24
C GLU A 121 10.61 0.15 -23.16
N GLN A 122 9.82 -0.28 -22.18
CA GLN A 122 10.28 -1.18 -21.14
C GLN A 122 10.17 -2.62 -21.59
N ALA A 123 11.12 -3.46 -21.14
CA ALA A 123 11.04 -4.88 -21.37
C ALA A 123 9.77 -5.44 -20.71
N PRO A 124 9.01 -6.32 -21.40
CA PRO A 124 7.79 -6.87 -20.83
C PRO A 124 8.10 -7.74 -19.61
N PHE A 125 7.32 -7.58 -18.56
CA PHE A 125 7.35 -8.48 -17.42
C PHE A 125 6.61 -9.76 -17.73
N GLN A 126 7.08 -10.86 -17.16
CA GLN A 126 6.28 -12.06 -17.01
C GLN A 126 5.51 -11.93 -15.68
N PHE A 127 4.24 -11.93 -15.76
CA PHE A 127 3.36 -11.73 -14.60
C PHE A 127 3.12 -13.01 -13.81
#